data_de75d6220f4f2fea50b42fae5bad88a9
#
_entry.id   de75d6220f4f2fea50b42fae5bad88a9
#
_cell.length_a   1.000
_cell.length_b   1.000
_cell.length_c   1.000
_cell.angle_alpha   90.00
_cell.angle_beta   90.00
_cell.angle_gamma   90.00
#
_symmetry.space_group_name_H-M   'P 1'
#
loop_
_entity.id
_entity.type
_entity.pdbx_description
1 polymer ?
#
loop_
_entity_poly.entity_id
_entity_poly.type
_entity_poly.pdbx_seq_one_letter_code
_entity_poly.pdbx_strand_id
1 'polypeptide(L)'
;SSAASDVYKRQEHIPFPFALPEAGLACMTVTAIQRAALPGIPAGYEAALGQVWHNYAVARLTLPAPQLVEMDCNVGVKGEGFEYIFGRGKGLVSIRYNGVQLLDDTVRPNFWRAPTNNDEGCAEPFTFAFWKTAGLYARCDNLTAETKGDFVIARANYTLPDGQTLPIDFAIDGAGRCDITMTWQGTRTELPEFGLLFPLRRELTEVSYLCLLYTSD
;
A
#
# COMPACT_ATOMS: atom_id res chain seq x y z
N SER A 1 39.28 11.03 -31.03
CA SER A 1 38.00 11.52 -30.45
C SER A 1 36.75 10.74 -30.93
N SER A 2 36.91 9.58 -31.60
CA SER A 2 35.78 8.75 -32.05
C SER A 2 35.34 7.66 -31.05
N ALA A 3 36.18 7.31 -30.10
CA ALA A 3 35.89 6.21 -29.17
C ALA A 3 34.85 6.58 -28.06
N ALA A 4 34.68 7.85 -27.76
CA ALA A 4 33.74 8.27 -26.71
C ALA A 4 32.27 8.37 -27.18
N SER A 5 32.05 8.54 -28.50
CA SER A 5 30.68 8.59 -29.05
C SER A 5 30.06 7.21 -29.27
N ASP A 6 30.86 6.15 -29.36
CA ASP A 6 30.38 4.77 -29.58
C ASP A 6 29.85 4.13 -28.29
N VAL A 7 30.29 4.59 -27.13
CA VAL A 7 29.87 4.04 -25.83
C VAL A 7 28.41 4.41 -25.49
N TYR A 8 27.93 5.58 -25.93
CA TYR A 8 26.57 6.05 -25.68
C TYR A 8 25.48 5.47 -26.59
N LYS A 9 25.83 4.71 -27.60
CA LYS A 9 24.86 4.19 -28.59
C LYS A 9 24.84 2.66 -28.67
N ARG A 10 25.53 1.97 -27.78
CA ARG A 10 25.58 0.51 -27.83
C ARG A 10 24.39 -0.05 -27.06
N GLN A 11 23.43 -0.57 -27.80
CA GLN A 11 22.32 -1.37 -27.25
C GLN A 11 22.61 -2.83 -27.56
N GLU A 12 22.45 -3.70 -26.57
CA GLU A 12 22.57 -5.14 -26.72
C GLU A 12 21.19 -5.77 -26.40
N HIS A 13 20.71 -6.59 -27.35
CA HIS A 13 19.50 -7.36 -27.14
C HIS A 13 19.85 -8.64 -26.39
N ILE A 14 19.41 -8.74 -25.14
CA ILE A 14 19.53 -9.94 -24.32
C ILE A 14 18.21 -10.71 -24.44
N PRO A 15 18.21 -11.97 -24.95
CA PRO A 15 17.00 -12.77 -25.00
C PRO A 15 16.50 -13.05 -23.59
N PHE A 16 15.19 -12.99 -23.42
CA PHE A 16 14.56 -13.25 -22.12
C PHE A 16 14.72 -14.73 -21.75
N PRO A 17 15.42 -15.07 -20.63
CA PRO A 17 15.82 -16.45 -20.36
C PRO A 17 14.74 -17.29 -19.63
N PHE A 18 13.58 -16.71 -19.33
CA PHE A 18 12.56 -17.34 -18.50
C PHE A 18 11.20 -17.41 -19.23
N ALA A 19 10.39 -18.41 -18.91
CA ALA A 19 8.98 -18.40 -19.28
C ALA A 19 8.27 -17.34 -18.45
N LEU A 20 7.46 -16.49 -19.11
CA LEU A 20 6.62 -15.53 -18.43
C LEU A 20 5.47 -16.28 -17.73
N PRO A 21 5.03 -15.84 -16.54
CA PRO A 21 3.87 -16.44 -15.87
C PRO A 21 2.61 -16.25 -16.72
N GLU A 22 1.70 -17.21 -16.68
CA GLU A 22 0.43 -17.15 -17.43
C GLU A 22 -0.63 -16.28 -16.74
N ALA A 23 -0.45 -16.00 -15.44
CA ALA A 23 -1.37 -15.20 -14.65
C ALA A 23 -0.66 -14.46 -13.51
N GLY A 24 -1.22 -13.34 -13.09
CA GLY A 24 -0.74 -12.56 -11.95
C GLY A 24 0.04 -11.31 -12.34
N LEU A 25 0.60 -10.66 -11.34
CA LEU A 25 1.51 -9.52 -11.52
C LEU A 25 2.94 -10.02 -11.55
N ALA A 26 3.64 -9.76 -12.63
CA ALA A 26 5.05 -10.10 -12.77
C ALA A 26 5.90 -8.82 -12.82
N CYS A 27 6.99 -8.82 -12.08
CA CYS A 27 8.02 -7.79 -12.15
C CYS A 27 9.31 -8.42 -12.63
N MET A 28 9.85 -7.92 -13.72
CA MET A 28 11.19 -8.25 -14.17
C MET A 28 12.15 -7.16 -13.70
N THR A 29 13.14 -7.55 -12.91
CA THR A 29 14.22 -6.65 -12.49
C THR A 29 15.49 -7.03 -13.22
N VAL A 30 16.11 -6.06 -13.87
CA VAL A 30 17.42 -6.20 -14.52
C VAL A 30 18.42 -5.32 -13.79
N THR A 31 19.46 -5.92 -13.27
CA THR A 31 20.52 -5.21 -12.54
C THR A 31 21.85 -5.33 -13.30
N ALA A 32 22.49 -4.20 -13.55
CA ALA A 32 23.85 -4.17 -14.09
C ALA A 32 24.85 -4.11 -12.92
N ILE A 33 25.68 -5.13 -12.79
CA ILE A 33 26.65 -5.24 -11.69
C ILE A 33 28.07 -5.08 -12.24
N GLN A 34 28.87 -4.26 -11.58
CA GLN A 34 30.28 -4.07 -11.87
C GLN A 34 31.05 -5.38 -11.65
N ARG A 35 31.60 -5.95 -12.72
CA ARG A 35 32.25 -7.25 -12.66
C ARG A 35 33.64 -7.21 -12.00
N ALA A 36 34.42 -6.18 -12.28
CA ALA A 36 35.75 -6.00 -11.72
C ALA A 36 35.84 -4.68 -10.95
N ALA A 37 36.66 -4.63 -9.91
CA ALA A 37 36.89 -3.40 -9.18
C ALA A 37 37.54 -2.33 -10.06
N LEU A 38 37.04 -1.11 -9.99
CA LEU A 38 37.61 0.10 -10.56
C LEU A 38 37.99 1.08 -9.42
N PRO A 39 38.83 2.08 -9.66
CA PRO A 39 39.12 3.11 -8.65
C PRO A 39 37.83 3.75 -8.11
N GLY A 40 37.57 3.57 -6.83
CA GLY A 40 36.37 4.08 -6.17
C GLY A 40 35.09 3.24 -6.35
N ILE A 41 35.08 2.17 -7.15
CA ILE A 41 33.93 1.31 -7.40
C ILE A 41 34.33 -0.16 -7.17
N PRO A 42 33.82 -0.82 -6.11
CA PRO A 42 34.15 -2.21 -5.85
C PRO A 42 33.51 -3.17 -6.88
N ALA A 43 34.08 -4.36 -7.02
CA ALA A 43 33.39 -5.44 -7.70
C ALA A 43 32.10 -5.78 -6.98
N GLY A 44 31.04 -6.10 -7.72
CA GLY A 44 29.70 -6.33 -7.15
C GLY A 44 28.86 -5.05 -6.95
N TYR A 45 29.42 -3.88 -7.25
CA TYR A 45 28.64 -2.62 -7.18
C TYR A 45 27.52 -2.63 -8.22
N GLU A 46 26.30 -2.29 -7.78
CA GLU A 46 25.15 -2.12 -8.67
C GLU A 46 25.27 -0.79 -9.40
N ALA A 47 25.55 -0.88 -10.69
CA ALA A 47 25.78 0.30 -11.53
C ALA A 47 24.49 0.87 -12.14
N ALA A 48 23.49 0.01 -12.36
CA ALA A 48 22.18 0.39 -12.86
C ALA A 48 21.13 -0.67 -12.52
N LEU A 49 19.89 -0.24 -12.37
CA LEU A 49 18.72 -1.09 -12.14
C LEU A 49 17.61 -0.63 -13.08
N GLY A 50 16.92 -1.58 -13.68
CA GLY A 50 15.71 -1.34 -14.46
C GLY A 50 14.63 -2.35 -14.10
N GLN A 51 13.39 -1.90 -14.08
CA GLN A 51 12.23 -2.75 -13.79
C GLN A 51 11.16 -2.59 -14.86
N VAL A 52 10.56 -3.72 -15.23
CA VAL A 52 9.39 -3.76 -16.12
C VAL A 52 8.30 -4.59 -15.46
N TRP A 53 7.11 -4.04 -15.43
CA TRP A 53 5.94 -4.67 -14.84
C TRP A 53 5.01 -5.17 -15.94
N HIS A 54 4.48 -6.37 -15.74
CA HIS A 54 3.43 -6.89 -16.59
C HIS A 54 2.31 -7.46 -15.72
N ASN A 55 1.09 -6.98 -15.96
CA ASN A 55 -0.10 -7.43 -15.24
C ASN A 55 -0.86 -8.42 -16.12
N TYR A 56 -0.77 -9.70 -15.77
CA TYR A 56 -1.58 -10.75 -16.38
C TYR A 56 -2.90 -10.86 -15.64
N ALA A 57 -3.99 -11.08 -16.37
CA ALA A 57 -5.28 -11.32 -15.76
C ALA A 57 -5.19 -12.50 -14.78
N VAL A 58 -5.40 -12.25 -13.51
CA VAL A 58 -5.55 -13.29 -12.49
C VAL A 58 -7.01 -13.72 -12.52
N ALA A 59 -7.29 -14.99 -12.80
CA ALA A 59 -8.59 -15.55 -12.48
C ALA A 59 -8.76 -15.46 -10.95
N ARG A 60 -9.58 -14.52 -10.50
CA ARG A 60 -9.97 -14.45 -9.09
C ARG A 60 -10.79 -15.71 -8.79
N LEU A 61 -10.40 -16.44 -7.75
CA LEU A 61 -11.25 -17.49 -7.23
C LEU A 61 -12.58 -16.83 -6.79
N THR A 62 -13.65 -17.09 -7.51
CA THR A 62 -14.97 -16.55 -7.18
C THR A 62 -15.55 -17.41 -6.07
N LEU A 63 -15.43 -16.97 -4.84
CA LEU A 63 -16.08 -17.54 -3.67
C LEU A 63 -17.30 -16.68 -3.32
N PRO A 64 -18.35 -17.28 -2.73
CA PRO A 64 -19.49 -16.49 -2.23
C PRO A 64 -19.03 -15.38 -1.30
N ALA A 65 -19.78 -14.25 -1.29
CA ALA A 65 -19.51 -13.16 -0.38
C ALA A 65 -19.39 -13.65 1.07
N PRO A 66 -18.50 -13.08 1.88
CA PRO A 66 -18.41 -13.41 3.29
C PRO A 66 -19.68 -12.97 4.03
N GLN A 67 -19.88 -13.52 5.20
CA GLN A 67 -21.01 -13.16 6.05
C GLN A 67 -20.82 -11.75 6.63
N LEU A 68 -21.79 -10.88 6.41
CA LEU A 68 -21.90 -9.59 7.08
C LEU A 68 -22.68 -9.75 8.39
N VAL A 69 -22.13 -9.28 9.50
CA VAL A 69 -22.74 -9.29 10.83
C VAL A 69 -22.76 -7.87 11.38
N GLU A 70 -23.94 -7.28 11.49
CA GLU A 70 -24.10 -5.95 12.04
C GLU A 70 -24.55 -6.02 13.50
N MET A 71 -23.88 -5.23 14.35
CA MET A 71 -24.21 -5.04 15.76
C MET A 71 -24.21 -3.55 16.10
N ASP A 72 -24.73 -3.20 17.26
CA ASP A 72 -24.84 -1.80 17.71
C ASP A 72 -23.47 -1.10 17.75
N CYS A 73 -22.43 -1.80 18.23
CA CYS A 73 -21.09 -1.23 18.43
C CYS A 73 -20.10 -1.53 17.31
N ASN A 74 -20.37 -2.52 16.48
CA ASN A 74 -19.43 -2.95 15.45
C ASN A 74 -20.11 -3.58 14.23
N VAL A 75 -19.32 -3.74 13.18
CA VAL A 75 -19.64 -4.51 11.98
C VAL A 75 -18.57 -5.58 11.83
N GLY A 76 -18.99 -6.83 11.69
CA GLY A 76 -18.13 -7.98 11.43
C GLY A 76 -18.28 -8.47 9.99
N VAL A 77 -17.17 -8.85 9.37
CA VAL A 77 -17.16 -9.55 8.08
C VAL A 77 -16.41 -10.85 8.28
N LYS A 78 -17.10 -11.98 8.11
CA LYS A 78 -16.59 -13.29 8.46
C LYS A 78 -16.68 -14.27 7.30
N GLY A 79 -15.59 -14.97 7.05
CA GLY A 79 -15.53 -16.09 6.10
C GLY A 79 -14.79 -17.29 6.68
N GLU A 80 -14.50 -18.26 5.84
CA GLU A 80 -13.74 -19.43 6.25
C GLU A 80 -12.28 -19.05 6.53
N GLY A 81 -11.86 -19.18 7.79
CA GLY A 81 -10.51 -18.90 8.23
C GLY A 81 -10.18 -17.41 8.39
N PHE A 82 -11.12 -16.48 8.22
CA PHE A 82 -10.85 -15.06 8.41
C PHE A 82 -12.02 -14.31 9.06
N GLU A 83 -11.67 -13.17 9.69
CA GLU A 83 -12.62 -12.25 10.28
C GLU A 83 -12.05 -10.82 10.28
N TYR A 84 -12.87 -9.86 9.85
CA TYR A 84 -12.62 -8.43 9.97
C TYR A 84 -13.65 -7.82 10.92
N ILE A 85 -13.22 -6.96 11.85
CA ILE A 85 -14.12 -6.24 12.74
C ILE A 85 -13.86 -4.74 12.60
N PHE A 86 -14.93 -4.01 12.34
CA PHE A 86 -14.95 -2.56 12.29
C PHE A 86 -15.73 -2.03 13.50
N GLY A 87 -15.10 -1.21 14.33
CA GLY A 87 -15.75 -0.53 15.45
C GLY A 87 -16.43 0.75 15.00
N ARG A 88 -17.70 0.96 15.41
CA ARG A 88 -18.37 2.24 15.20
C ARG A 88 -17.63 3.33 16.00
N GLY A 89 -17.28 4.42 15.34
CA GLY A 89 -16.43 5.47 15.92
C GLY A 89 -14.92 5.23 15.86
N LYS A 90 -14.47 4.04 15.37
CA LYS A 90 -13.04 3.67 15.31
C LYS A 90 -12.56 3.29 13.91
N GLY A 91 -13.40 2.64 13.08
CA GLY A 91 -12.99 2.02 11.82
C GLY A 91 -12.48 0.58 12.01
N LEU A 92 -11.53 0.13 11.21
CA LEU A 92 -11.01 -1.24 11.24
C LEU A 92 -10.18 -1.48 12.50
N VAL A 93 -10.66 -2.37 13.38
CA VAL A 93 -10.06 -2.63 14.71
C VAL A 93 -9.49 -4.04 14.85
N SER A 94 -9.90 -4.98 14.01
CA SER A 94 -9.41 -6.36 14.09
C SER A 94 -9.36 -7.00 12.71
N ILE A 95 -8.27 -7.71 12.46
CA ILE A 95 -8.10 -8.62 11.33
C ILE A 95 -7.59 -9.93 11.91
N ARG A 96 -8.29 -11.02 11.62
CA ARG A 96 -7.87 -12.37 12.03
C ARG A 96 -7.80 -13.28 10.82
N TYR A 97 -6.74 -14.10 10.78
CA TYR A 97 -6.61 -15.23 9.86
C TYR A 97 -6.26 -16.49 10.62
N ASN A 98 -7.03 -17.55 10.40
CA ASN A 98 -6.86 -18.84 11.07
C ASN A 98 -6.75 -18.72 12.60
N GLY A 99 -7.56 -17.82 13.18
CA GLY A 99 -7.56 -17.53 14.61
C GLY A 99 -6.46 -16.59 15.10
N VAL A 100 -5.49 -16.25 14.26
CA VAL A 100 -4.39 -15.34 14.61
C VAL A 100 -4.81 -13.89 14.38
N GLN A 101 -4.75 -13.07 15.43
CA GLN A 101 -4.95 -11.62 15.35
C GLN A 101 -3.73 -10.95 14.75
N LEU A 102 -3.94 -10.09 13.74
CA LEU A 102 -2.86 -9.39 13.05
C LEU A 102 -2.61 -7.99 13.58
N LEU A 103 -3.65 -7.31 14.06
CA LEU A 103 -3.56 -5.93 14.52
C LEU A 103 -3.35 -5.86 16.04
N ASP A 104 -2.52 -4.92 16.48
CA ASP A 104 -2.31 -4.55 17.88
C ASP A 104 -3.17 -3.35 18.28
N ASP A 105 -3.53 -2.50 17.32
CA ASP A 105 -4.37 -1.32 17.49
C ASP A 105 -5.20 -1.04 16.22
N THR A 106 -6.03 -0.01 16.28
CA THR A 106 -6.91 0.43 15.19
C THR A 106 -6.12 0.92 13.98
N VAL A 107 -6.54 0.48 12.80
CA VAL A 107 -6.04 1.04 11.52
C VAL A 107 -6.55 2.46 11.36
N ARG A 108 -5.68 3.39 10.99
CA ARG A 108 -6.02 4.81 10.88
C ARG A 108 -5.39 5.46 9.66
N PRO A 109 -5.99 6.55 9.15
CA PRO A 109 -5.38 7.35 8.10
C PRO A 109 -3.99 7.85 8.51
N ASN A 110 -3.07 7.89 7.56
CA ASN A 110 -1.75 8.46 7.73
C ASN A 110 -1.48 9.48 6.65
N PHE A 111 -1.00 10.66 7.06
CA PHE A 111 -0.69 11.78 6.17
C PHE A 111 0.74 12.28 6.38
N TRP A 112 1.53 11.59 7.21
CA TRP A 112 2.84 12.05 7.61
C TRP A 112 3.91 10.98 7.45
N ARG A 113 5.01 11.35 6.84
CA ARG A 113 6.26 10.60 6.78
C ARG A 113 7.38 11.35 7.50
N ALA A 114 8.48 10.67 7.78
CA ALA A 114 9.68 11.32 8.27
C ALA A 114 10.18 12.33 7.22
N PRO A 115 10.44 13.61 7.61
CA PRO A 115 10.97 14.60 6.69
C PRO A 115 12.32 14.19 6.12
N THR A 116 12.53 14.49 4.85
CA THR A 116 13.85 14.41 4.22
C THR A 116 14.62 15.74 4.44
N ASN A 117 15.94 15.75 4.14
CA ASN A 117 16.74 16.97 4.19
C ASN A 117 16.18 18.08 3.26
N ASN A 118 15.56 17.69 2.13
CA ASN A 118 14.94 18.65 1.23
C ASN A 118 13.69 19.28 1.87
N ASP A 119 12.85 18.45 2.51
CA ASP A 119 11.66 18.92 3.22
C ASP A 119 12.05 19.91 4.33
N GLU A 120 13.11 19.61 5.08
CA GLU A 120 13.64 20.51 6.13
C GLU A 120 14.18 21.83 5.54
N GLY A 121 14.88 21.74 4.42
CA GLY A 121 15.42 22.91 3.71
C GLY A 121 14.32 23.85 3.20
N CYS A 122 13.14 23.31 2.86
CA CYS A 122 11.97 24.08 2.42
C CYS A 122 11.02 24.47 3.58
N ALA A 123 11.39 24.20 4.84
CA ALA A 123 10.56 24.41 6.02
C ALA A 123 9.20 23.68 6.01
N GLU A 124 9.09 22.60 5.24
CA GLU A 124 7.87 21.78 5.13
C GLU A 124 7.38 21.21 6.47
N PRO A 125 8.25 20.77 7.41
CA PRO A 125 7.79 20.29 8.71
C PRO A 125 6.96 21.32 9.50
N PHE A 126 7.17 22.60 9.26
CA PHE A 126 6.37 23.67 9.88
C PHE A 126 5.12 23.97 9.06
N THR A 127 5.25 24.08 7.74
CA THR A 127 4.14 24.39 6.82
C THR A 127 3.06 23.30 6.86
N PHE A 128 3.48 22.03 6.95
CA PHE A 128 2.58 20.86 6.93
C PHE A 128 2.42 20.21 8.30
N ALA A 129 2.75 20.91 9.40
CA ALA A 129 2.65 20.36 10.77
C ALA A 129 1.27 19.80 11.13
N PHE A 130 0.20 20.34 10.56
CA PHE A 130 -1.16 19.82 10.70
C PHE A 130 -1.24 18.32 10.36
N TRP A 131 -0.61 17.89 9.28
CA TRP A 131 -0.67 16.52 8.79
C TRP A 131 -0.02 15.50 9.72
N LYS A 132 0.95 15.94 10.54
CA LYS A 132 1.62 15.09 11.52
C LYS A 132 0.66 14.45 12.51
N THR A 133 -0.42 15.15 12.82
CA THR A 133 -1.41 14.71 13.82
C THR A 133 -2.79 14.47 13.24
N ALA A 134 -3.05 14.85 12.00
CA ALA A 134 -4.36 14.75 11.38
C ALA A 134 -4.92 13.33 11.40
N GLY A 135 -4.11 12.32 11.06
CA GLY A 135 -4.53 10.91 11.10
C GLY A 135 -4.73 10.39 12.53
N LEU A 136 -3.93 10.86 13.49
CA LEU A 136 -4.05 10.45 14.89
C LEU A 136 -5.38 10.91 15.52
N TYR A 137 -5.85 12.09 15.15
CA TYR A 137 -7.09 12.69 15.67
C TYR A 137 -8.26 12.57 14.69
N ALA A 138 -8.10 11.84 13.58
CA ALA A 138 -9.21 11.51 12.70
C ALA A 138 -10.23 10.62 13.42
N ARG A 139 -11.52 10.95 13.27
CA ARG A 139 -12.61 10.19 13.88
C ARG A 139 -13.42 9.50 12.80
N CYS A 140 -13.72 8.23 12.99
CA CYS A 140 -14.65 7.51 12.14
C CYS A 140 -16.08 7.86 12.55
N ASP A 141 -16.66 8.91 11.98
CA ASP A 141 -17.98 9.41 12.40
C ASP A 141 -19.14 8.59 11.83
N ASN A 142 -18.91 7.88 10.71
CA ASN A 142 -19.93 7.02 10.12
C ASN A 142 -19.30 5.73 9.58
N LEU A 143 -19.93 4.61 9.89
CA LEU A 143 -19.58 3.29 9.40
C LEU A 143 -20.81 2.61 8.83
N THR A 144 -20.77 2.28 7.54
CA THR A 144 -21.80 1.52 6.85
C THR A 144 -21.21 0.26 6.23
N ALA A 145 -22.01 -0.78 6.06
CA ALA A 145 -21.58 -1.97 5.34
C ALA A 145 -22.74 -2.56 4.53
N GLU A 146 -22.40 -3.15 3.41
CA GLU A 146 -23.35 -3.83 2.53
C GLU A 146 -22.71 -5.02 1.83
N THR A 147 -23.52 -6.01 1.49
CA THR A 147 -23.09 -7.10 0.59
C THR A 147 -23.39 -6.69 -0.84
N LYS A 148 -22.38 -6.73 -1.70
CA LYS A 148 -22.48 -6.35 -3.11
C LYS A 148 -21.77 -7.39 -3.99
N GLY A 149 -22.54 -8.20 -4.70
CA GLY A 149 -22.00 -9.33 -5.47
C GLY A 149 -21.24 -10.29 -4.55
N ASP A 150 -20.01 -10.60 -4.88
CA ASP A 150 -19.14 -11.52 -4.13
C ASP A 150 -18.33 -10.84 -3.03
N PHE A 151 -18.67 -9.59 -2.69
CA PHE A 151 -17.96 -8.77 -1.70
C PHE A 151 -18.89 -8.31 -0.58
N VAL A 152 -18.30 -8.11 0.60
CA VAL A 152 -18.83 -7.18 1.60
C VAL A 152 -18.00 -5.92 1.54
N ILE A 153 -18.66 -4.78 1.37
CA ILE A 153 -18.03 -3.45 1.35
C ILE A 153 -18.35 -2.75 2.67
N ALA A 154 -17.33 -2.53 3.49
CA ALA A 154 -17.42 -1.68 4.67
C ALA A 154 -16.85 -0.31 4.34
N ARG A 155 -17.66 0.76 4.51
CA ARG A 155 -17.25 2.15 4.30
C ARG A 155 -17.10 2.85 5.63
N ALA A 156 -15.89 3.29 5.95
CA ALA A 156 -15.57 4.11 7.09
C ALA A 156 -15.35 5.56 6.64
N ASN A 157 -16.19 6.49 7.10
CA ASN A 157 -16.04 7.91 6.82
C ASN A 157 -15.34 8.57 8.00
N TYR A 158 -14.14 9.06 7.77
CA TYR A 158 -13.35 9.76 8.76
C TYR A 158 -13.52 11.28 8.62
N THR A 159 -13.59 11.97 9.75
CA THR A 159 -13.51 13.43 9.81
C THR A 159 -12.20 13.82 10.47
N LEU A 160 -11.44 14.66 9.77
CA LEU A 160 -10.16 15.20 10.24
C LEU A 160 -10.39 16.38 11.21
N PRO A 161 -9.36 16.79 11.98
CA PRO A 161 -9.48 17.89 12.94
C PRO A 161 -9.95 19.23 12.37
N ASP A 162 -9.72 19.47 11.09
CA ASP A 162 -10.17 20.68 10.37
C ASP A 162 -11.56 20.52 9.70
N GLY A 163 -12.25 19.40 9.95
CA GLY A 163 -13.58 19.12 9.44
C GLY A 163 -13.63 18.53 8.04
N GLN A 164 -12.48 18.32 7.37
CA GLN A 164 -12.44 17.62 6.10
C GLN A 164 -12.75 16.13 6.27
N THR A 165 -13.35 15.52 5.25
CA THR A 165 -13.78 14.12 5.31
C THR A 165 -12.92 13.24 4.41
N LEU A 166 -12.70 12.00 4.85
CA LEU A 166 -12.00 10.96 4.12
C LEU A 166 -12.81 9.67 4.15
N PRO A 167 -13.50 9.31 3.07
CA PRO A 167 -14.11 7.99 2.92
C PRO A 167 -13.05 6.94 2.60
N ILE A 168 -13.15 5.80 3.28
CA ILE A 168 -12.31 4.62 3.05
C ILE A 168 -13.22 3.42 2.87
N ASP A 169 -13.12 2.77 1.71
CA ASP A 169 -13.85 1.56 1.38
C ASP A 169 -12.96 0.34 1.55
N PHE A 170 -13.46 -0.65 2.27
CA PHE A 170 -12.84 -1.95 2.47
C PHE A 170 -13.72 -3.00 1.78
N ALA A 171 -13.33 -3.44 0.61
CA ALA A 171 -14.04 -4.47 -0.15
C ALA A 171 -13.42 -5.84 0.13
N ILE A 172 -14.13 -6.68 0.88
CA ILE A 172 -13.65 -7.97 1.36
C ILE A 172 -14.35 -9.09 0.56
N ASP A 173 -13.56 -9.94 -0.11
CA ASP A 173 -14.07 -11.08 -0.88
C ASP A 173 -14.19 -12.37 -0.04
N GLY A 174 -14.77 -13.41 -0.63
CA GLY A 174 -14.97 -14.69 0.03
C GLY A 174 -13.69 -15.45 0.40
N ALA A 175 -12.55 -15.07 -0.16
CA ALA A 175 -11.23 -15.58 0.21
C ALA A 175 -10.57 -14.80 1.34
N GLY A 176 -11.21 -13.73 1.83
CA GLY A 176 -10.69 -12.86 2.87
C GLY A 176 -9.72 -11.80 2.37
N ARG A 177 -9.56 -11.64 1.05
CA ARG A 177 -8.77 -10.53 0.52
C ARG A 177 -9.56 -9.23 0.68
N CYS A 178 -8.87 -8.18 1.11
CA CYS A 178 -9.43 -6.85 1.29
C CYS A 178 -8.79 -5.88 0.29
N ASP A 179 -9.58 -5.37 -0.64
CA ASP A 179 -9.18 -4.25 -1.50
C ASP A 179 -9.58 -2.95 -0.79
N ILE A 180 -8.62 -2.06 -0.54
CA ILE A 180 -8.84 -0.81 0.20
C ILE A 180 -8.75 0.36 -0.76
N THR A 181 -9.79 1.18 -0.79
CA THR A 181 -9.84 2.40 -1.59
C THR A 181 -9.98 3.61 -0.69
N MET A 182 -9.03 4.54 -0.80
CA MET A 182 -9.07 5.85 -0.15
C MET A 182 -9.25 6.94 -1.20
N THR A 183 -10.20 7.84 -0.96
CA THR A 183 -10.45 8.94 -1.90
C THR A 183 -10.32 10.27 -1.19
N TRP A 184 -9.26 11.03 -1.53
CA TRP A 184 -9.10 12.38 -1.02
C TRP A 184 -9.95 13.37 -1.80
N GLN A 185 -10.83 14.06 -1.09
CA GLN A 185 -11.72 15.10 -1.63
C GLN A 185 -11.55 16.45 -0.90
N GLY A 186 -10.51 16.54 -0.07
CA GLY A 186 -10.26 17.74 0.71
C GLY A 186 -9.70 18.89 -0.12
N THR A 187 -9.75 20.08 0.45
CA THR A 187 -9.26 21.31 -0.19
C THR A 187 -7.74 21.47 -0.11
N ARG A 188 -7.09 20.76 0.80
CA ARG A 188 -5.62 20.74 0.90
C ARG A 188 -5.08 19.73 -0.09
N THR A 189 -4.30 20.20 -1.06
CA THR A 189 -3.75 19.37 -2.14
C THR A 189 -2.34 18.85 -1.87
N GLU A 190 -1.61 19.49 -0.95
CA GLU A 190 -0.24 19.15 -0.60
C GLU A 190 -0.23 18.26 0.64
N LEU A 191 -0.09 16.97 0.40
CA LEU A 191 -0.04 15.92 1.43
C LEU A 191 1.38 15.38 1.49
N PRO A 192 2.08 15.41 2.65
CA PRO A 192 3.40 14.78 2.79
C PRO A 192 3.38 13.28 2.52
N GLU A 193 2.27 12.64 2.85
CA GLU A 193 1.96 11.24 2.58
C GLU A 193 0.46 11.04 2.50
N PHE A 194 0.02 9.98 1.81
CA PHE A 194 -1.38 9.58 1.78
C PHE A 194 -1.50 8.06 1.85
N GLY A 195 -1.93 7.55 3.00
CA GLY A 195 -1.99 6.13 3.22
C GLY A 195 -2.73 5.73 4.51
N LEU A 196 -2.54 4.46 4.90
CA LEU A 196 -3.04 3.88 6.14
C LEU A 196 -1.90 3.37 6.99
N LEU A 197 -1.99 3.59 8.29
CA LEU A 197 -1.13 2.97 9.28
C LEU A 197 -1.80 1.71 9.82
N PHE A 198 -1.13 0.57 9.66
CA PHE A 198 -1.50 -0.72 10.22
C PHE A 198 -0.60 -1.04 11.42
N PRO A 199 -1.08 -0.89 12.65
CA PRO A 199 -0.35 -1.32 13.83
C PRO A 199 -0.36 -2.85 13.92
N LEU A 200 0.62 -3.50 13.32
CA LEU A 200 0.73 -4.94 13.32
C LEU A 200 1.30 -5.45 14.64
N ARG A 201 0.92 -6.64 15.03
CA ARG A 201 1.48 -7.31 16.19
C ARG A 201 2.98 -7.53 16.01
N ARG A 202 3.73 -7.31 17.08
CA ARG A 202 5.21 -7.39 17.08
C ARG A 202 5.76 -8.77 16.73
N GLU A 203 4.97 -9.82 16.88
CA GLU A 203 5.35 -11.19 16.52
C GLU A 203 5.38 -11.40 15.00
N LEU A 204 4.76 -10.50 14.23
CA LEU A 204 4.81 -10.48 12.77
C LEU A 204 6.06 -9.73 12.33
N THR A 205 7.18 -10.45 12.22
CA THR A 205 8.51 -9.87 11.97
C THR A 205 8.88 -9.80 10.48
N GLU A 206 8.16 -10.53 9.64
CA GLU A 206 8.41 -10.56 8.19
C GLU A 206 7.24 -9.93 7.44
N VAL A 207 7.54 -8.98 6.57
CA VAL A 207 6.57 -8.33 5.69
C VAL A 207 7.06 -8.44 4.26
N SER A 208 6.22 -9.03 3.40
CA SER A 208 6.45 -9.02 1.96
C SER A 208 5.47 -8.06 1.30
N TYR A 209 5.97 -7.15 0.48
CA TYR A 209 5.13 -6.19 -0.21
C TYR A 209 5.63 -5.99 -1.65
N LEU A 210 4.69 -5.61 -2.50
CA LEU A 210 4.97 -5.21 -3.86
C LEU A 210 4.79 -3.70 -3.96
N CYS A 211 5.85 -2.98 -4.30
CA CYS A 211 5.85 -1.53 -4.43
C CYS A 211 6.00 -1.12 -5.89
N LEU A 212 5.10 -0.27 -6.37
CA LEU A 212 5.12 0.28 -7.73
C LEU A 212 5.81 1.66 -7.79
N LEU A 213 6.55 2.05 -6.75
CA LEU A 213 7.08 3.41 -6.54
C LEU A 213 8.24 3.80 -7.48
N TYR A 214 8.70 2.93 -8.38
CA TYR A 214 9.81 3.23 -9.27
C TYR A 214 9.40 3.67 -10.68
N THR A 215 8.20 4.19 -10.85
CA THR A 215 7.69 4.63 -12.17
C THR A 215 7.54 6.13 -12.31
N SER A 216 8.07 6.94 -11.42
CA SER A 216 8.03 8.40 -11.54
C SER A 216 9.42 8.98 -11.72
N ASP A 217 9.81 9.19 -12.94
CA ASP A 217 10.67 10.30 -13.36
C ASP A 217 9.80 11.40 -13.95
#